data_0d7a76c87b4872b8bc77fe2d903feeb0
#
_entry.id   0d7a76c87b4872b8bc77fe2d903feeb0
#
_cell.length_a   1.000
_cell.length_b   1.000
_cell.length_c   1.000
_cell.angle_alpha   90.00
_cell.angle_beta   90.00
_cell.angle_gamma   90.00
#
_symmetry.space_group_name_H-M   'P 1'
#
loop_
_entity.id
_entity.type
_entity.pdbx_description
1 polymer ?
#
loop_
_entity_poly.entity_id
_entity_poly.type
_entity_poly.pdbx_seq_one_letter_code
_entity_poly.pdbx_strand_id
1 'polypeptide(L)'
;MANVYKNAIYVPTTTANTTVYTCNATARAVIQTIQLTNLTSTNTATVQVYDSSLTSTTKINHVSLAANTTENTAKGPIILEEGDALIISCSNTAITGIVSIMEVNRGSLTT
;
A
#
# COMPACT_ATOMS: atom_id res chain seq x y z
N MET A 1 -12.00 20.45 7.11
CA MET A 1 -11.24 19.38 6.45
C MET A 1 -10.04 19.03 7.29
N ALA A 2 -9.80 17.80 7.54
CA ALA A 2 -8.71 17.37 8.41
C ALA A 2 -7.75 16.45 7.65
N ASN A 3 -6.46 16.69 7.84
CA ASN A 3 -5.43 15.79 7.34
C ASN A 3 -5.01 14.88 8.49
N VAL A 4 -4.94 13.60 8.23
CA VAL A 4 -4.57 12.62 9.24
C VAL A 4 -3.40 11.80 8.70
N TYR A 5 -2.33 11.73 9.48
CA TYR A 5 -1.22 10.84 9.16
C TYR A 5 -1.50 9.48 9.77
N LYS A 6 -1.39 8.45 8.94
CA LYS A 6 -1.67 7.07 9.35
C LYS A 6 -0.58 6.16 8.86
N ASN A 7 -0.59 4.95 9.39
CA ASN A 7 0.21 3.88 8.81
C ASN A 7 -0.65 2.64 8.65
N ALA A 8 -0.20 1.74 7.80
CA ALA A 8 -0.77 0.41 7.66
C ALA A 8 0.39 -0.57 7.69
N ILE A 9 0.22 -1.65 8.44
CA ILE A 9 1.26 -2.66 8.60
C ILE A 9 0.94 -3.83 7.68
N TYR A 10 1.95 -4.31 6.97
CA TYR A 10 1.83 -5.48 6.11
C TYR A 10 2.54 -6.66 6.78
N VAL A 11 1.77 -7.60 7.28
CA VAL A 11 2.27 -8.84 7.87
C VAL A 11 1.47 -9.98 7.25
N PRO A 12 1.91 -10.50 6.10
CA PRO A 12 1.11 -11.48 5.39
C PRO A 12 1.13 -12.84 6.07
N THR A 13 0.02 -13.54 5.97
CA THR A 13 -0.07 -14.94 6.38
C THR A 13 -0.10 -15.87 5.17
N THR A 14 -0.21 -15.31 3.97
CA THR A 14 -0.19 -16.06 2.72
C THR A 14 0.62 -15.27 1.70
N THR A 15 0.93 -15.90 0.57
CA THR A 15 1.62 -15.23 -0.55
C THR A 15 0.63 -14.58 -1.52
N ALA A 16 -0.66 -14.74 -1.28
CA ALA A 16 -1.69 -14.17 -2.15
C ALA A 16 -1.83 -12.66 -1.93
N ASN A 17 -2.63 -12.03 -2.77
CA ASN A 17 -2.93 -10.60 -2.64
C ASN A 17 -3.55 -10.31 -1.27
N THR A 18 -3.02 -9.30 -0.61
CA THR A 18 -3.54 -8.82 0.66
C THR A 18 -3.84 -7.33 0.52
N THR A 19 -5.07 -6.94 0.84
CA THR A 19 -5.43 -5.53 0.89
C THR A 19 -4.85 -4.93 2.16
N VAL A 20 -3.90 -4.02 1.98
CA VAL A 20 -3.19 -3.39 3.10
C VAL A 20 -3.93 -2.15 3.59
N TYR A 21 -4.53 -1.42 2.67
CA TYR A 21 -5.21 -0.17 2.99
C TYR A 21 -6.30 0.09 1.97
N THR A 22 -7.46 0.53 2.44
CA THR A 22 -8.56 0.96 1.58
C THR A 22 -8.88 2.41 1.91
N CYS A 23 -8.90 3.25 0.88
CA CYS A 23 -9.23 4.66 1.06
C CYS A 23 -10.72 4.81 1.35
N ASN A 24 -11.02 5.55 2.40
CA ASN A 24 -12.40 5.79 2.81
C ASN A 24 -13.18 6.51 1.70
N ALA A 25 -14.47 6.25 1.63
CA ALA A 25 -15.34 6.85 0.63
C ALA A 25 -15.46 8.38 0.77
N THR A 26 -15.07 8.93 1.91
CA THR A 26 -15.12 10.38 2.15
C THR A 26 -13.75 11.01 2.20
N ALA A 27 -12.72 10.32 1.70
CA ALA A 27 -11.35 10.78 1.82
C ALA A 27 -10.58 10.57 0.53
N ARG A 28 -9.46 11.24 0.45
CA ARG A 28 -8.39 10.95 -0.50
C ARG A 28 -7.15 10.63 0.31
N ALA A 29 -6.30 9.79 -0.22
CA ALA A 29 -5.10 9.38 0.50
C ALA A 29 -3.87 9.57 -0.36
N VAL A 30 -2.78 9.96 0.28
CA VAL A 30 -1.46 10.03 -0.35
C VAL A 30 -0.60 8.98 0.31
N ILE A 31 -0.18 7.98 -0.45
CA ILE A 31 0.78 6.98 0.01
C ILE A 31 2.16 7.60 -0.15
N GLN A 32 2.82 7.85 0.95
CA GLN A 32 4.13 8.52 0.92
C GLN A 32 5.27 7.53 0.78
N THR A 33 5.22 6.43 1.54
CA THR A 33 6.24 5.39 1.46
C THR A 33 5.60 4.02 1.60
N ILE A 34 6.23 3.03 0.99
CA ILE A 34 5.88 1.62 1.15
C ILE A 34 7.20 0.91 1.45
N GLN A 35 7.51 0.77 2.72
CA GLN A 35 8.78 0.21 3.15
C GLN A 35 8.60 -1.27 3.40
N LEU A 36 9.29 -2.09 2.63
CA LEU A 36 9.21 -3.55 2.73
C LEU A 36 10.55 -4.10 3.20
N THR A 37 10.48 -5.07 4.10
CA THR A 37 11.65 -5.73 4.68
C THR A 37 11.57 -7.22 4.39
N ASN A 38 12.67 -7.79 3.93
CA ASN A 38 12.80 -9.22 3.66
C ASN A 38 13.88 -9.80 4.55
N LEU A 39 13.54 -10.79 5.35
CA LEU A 39 14.45 -11.36 6.35
C LEU A 39 15.05 -12.70 5.93
N THR A 40 14.61 -13.28 4.82
CA THR A 40 15.11 -14.58 4.39
C THR A 40 15.82 -14.45 3.04
N SER A 41 15.95 -15.55 2.31
CA SER A 41 16.54 -15.52 0.98
C SER A 41 15.83 -14.55 0.05
N THR A 42 16.40 -14.32 -1.12
CA THR A 42 15.81 -13.38 -2.08
C THR A 42 14.37 -13.75 -2.39
N ASN A 43 13.47 -12.79 -2.19
CA ASN A 43 12.05 -12.94 -2.44
C ASN A 43 11.53 -11.73 -3.20
N THR A 44 10.38 -11.88 -3.84
CA THR A 44 9.79 -10.78 -4.59
C THR A 44 8.53 -10.30 -3.92
N ALA A 45 8.22 -9.04 -4.14
CA ALA A 45 6.96 -8.44 -3.70
C ALA A 45 6.36 -7.66 -4.86
N THR A 46 5.04 -7.68 -4.94
CA THR A 46 4.29 -6.95 -5.96
C THR A 46 3.33 -6.00 -5.27
N VAL A 47 3.39 -4.72 -5.63
CA VAL A 47 2.50 -3.70 -5.11
C VAL A 47 1.49 -3.36 -6.19
N GLN A 48 0.21 -3.36 -5.83
CA GLN A 48 -0.89 -3.15 -6.75
C GLN A 48 -1.85 -2.12 -6.19
N VAL A 49 -2.53 -1.43 -7.08
CA VAL A 49 -3.59 -0.49 -6.71
C VAL A 49 -4.90 -0.95 -7.36
N TYR A 50 -5.93 -1.06 -6.54
CA TYR A 50 -7.28 -1.27 -7.03
C TYR A 50 -7.93 0.09 -7.26
N ASP A 51 -8.36 0.34 -8.48
CA ASP A 51 -9.05 1.57 -8.85
C ASP A 51 -10.56 1.30 -8.86
N SER A 52 -11.26 1.89 -7.92
CA SER A 52 -12.69 1.63 -7.75
C SER A 52 -13.52 2.17 -8.91
N SER A 53 -13.08 3.24 -9.54
CA SER A 53 -13.83 3.80 -10.68
C SER A 53 -13.69 2.95 -11.92
N LEU A 54 -12.60 2.23 -12.08
CA LEU A 54 -12.38 1.31 -13.19
C LEU A 54 -12.68 -0.14 -12.82
N THR A 55 -12.92 -0.41 -11.54
CA THR A 55 -13.07 -1.75 -10.97
C THR A 55 -11.97 -2.69 -11.44
N SER A 56 -10.73 -2.21 -11.39
CA SER A 56 -9.60 -2.95 -11.92
C SER A 56 -8.39 -2.77 -11.00
N THR A 57 -7.59 -3.84 -10.90
CA THR A 57 -6.36 -3.84 -10.10
C THR A 57 -5.17 -3.83 -11.04
N THR A 58 -4.22 -2.92 -10.79
CA THR A 58 -3.05 -2.74 -11.62
C THR A 58 -1.79 -2.89 -10.78
N LYS A 59 -0.82 -3.63 -11.30
CA LYS A 59 0.49 -3.74 -10.67
C LYS A 59 1.27 -2.46 -10.94
N ILE A 60 1.76 -1.85 -9.86
CA ILE A 60 2.51 -0.60 -9.99
C ILE A 60 3.98 -0.78 -9.63
N ASN A 61 4.31 -1.84 -8.89
CA ASN A 61 5.69 -2.13 -8.53
C ASN A 61 5.87 -3.62 -8.39
N HIS A 62 7.02 -4.10 -8.85
CA HIS A 62 7.41 -5.50 -8.68
C HIS A 62 8.89 -5.49 -8.38
N VAL A 63 9.25 -5.87 -7.15
CA VAL A 63 10.63 -5.72 -6.68
C VAL A 63 11.16 -7.05 -6.19
N SER A 64 12.46 -7.25 -6.41
CA SER A 64 13.20 -8.36 -5.84
C SER A 64 13.95 -7.84 -4.63
N LEU A 65 13.73 -8.44 -3.47
CA LEU A 65 14.35 -8.04 -2.22
C LEU A 65 15.37 -9.10 -1.82
N ALA A 66 16.62 -8.71 -1.71
CA ALA A 66 17.67 -9.60 -1.21
C ALA A 66 17.43 -9.91 0.27
N ALA A 67 18.07 -10.97 0.75
CA ALA A 67 17.97 -11.33 2.17
C ALA A 67 18.42 -10.17 3.05
N ASN A 68 17.72 -9.95 4.15
CA ASN A 68 18.06 -8.96 5.16
C ASN A 68 18.13 -7.53 4.61
N THR A 69 17.23 -7.17 3.69
CA THR A 69 17.18 -5.81 3.15
C THR A 69 15.82 -5.18 3.37
N THR A 70 15.84 -3.86 3.39
CA THR A 70 14.63 -3.04 3.49
C THR A 70 14.69 -2.01 2.38
N GLU A 71 13.57 -1.85 1.65
CA GLU A 71 13.49 -0.89 0.57
C GLU A 71 12.16 -0.16 0.59
N ASN A 72 12.20 1.12 0.22
CA ASN A 72 11.00 1.87 -0.05
C ASN A 72 10.63 1.63 -1.51
N THR A 73 9.51 0.96 -1.73
CA THR A 73 9.08 0.60 -3.09
C THR A 73 8.23 1.69 -3.75
N ALA A 74 7.85 2.71 -3.01
CA ALA A 74 7.12 3.83 -3.61
C ALA A 74 8.10 4.72 -4.35
N LYS A 75 7.87 4.89 -5.65
CA LYS A 75 8.74 5.72 -6.50
C LYS A 75 8.29 7.16 -6.53
N GLY A 76 7.52 7.56 -5.60
CA GLY A 76 6.94 8.88 -5.43
C GLY A 76 5.58 8.73 -4.79
N PRO A 77 4.92 9.82 -4.48
CA PRO A 77 3.60 9.72 -3.84
C PRO A 77 2.60 9.01 -4.75
N ILE A 78 1.77 8.16 -4.16
CA ILE A 78 0.71 7.46 -4.86
C ILE A 78 -0.61 7.99 -4.30
N ILE A 79 -1.46 8.49 -5.20
CA ILE A 79 -2.75 9.05 -4.80
C ILE A 79 -3.82 7.96 -4.91
N LEU A 80 -4.56 7.78 -3.82
CA LEU A 80 -5.73 6.91 -3.81
C LEU A 80 -6.97 7.78 -3.69
N GLU A 81 -7.91 7.55 -4.60
CA GLU A 81 -9.20 8.22 -4.55
C GLU A 81 -10.18 7.38 -3.73
N GLU A 82 -11.38 7.89 -3.57
CA GLU A 82 -12.40 7.23 -2.73
C GLU A 82 -12.63 5.79 -3.19
N GLY A 83 -12.50 4.87 -2.27
CA GLY A 83 -12.72 3.46 -2.55
C GLY A 83 -11.54 2.71 -3.15
N ASP A 84 -10.46 3.39 -3.51
CA ASP A 84 -9.28 2.72 -4.04
C ASP A 84 -8.56 1.98 -2.92
N ALA A 85 -7.79 0.97 -3.27
CA ALA A 85 -7.10 0.16 -2.28
C ALA A 85 -5.66 -0.11 -2.69
N LEU A 86 -4.81 -0.27 -1.69
CA LEU A 86 -3.43 -0.69 -1.88
C LEU A 86 -3.33 -2.17 -1.53
N ILE A 87 -2.80 -2.94 -2.47
CA ILE A 87 -2.72 -4.39 -2.35
C ILE A 87 -1.27 -4.81 -2.52
N ILE A 88 -0.80 -5.72 -1.67
CA ILE A 88 0.57 -6.24 -1.75
C ILE A 88 0.51 -7.76 -1.75
N SER A 89 1.33 -8.37 -2.59
CA SER A 89 1.56 -9.81 -2.57
C SER A 89 3.06 -10.07 -2.50
N CYS A 90 3.43 -11.27 -2.10
CA CYS A 90 4.83 -11.63 -1.93
C CYS A 90 5.05 -13.09 -2.31
N SER A 91 6.30 -13.42 -2.61
CA SER A 91 6.66 -14.81 -2.91
C SER A 91 6.92 -15.61 -1.62
N ASN A 92 7.06 -14.94 -0.49
CA ASN A 92 7.31 -15.59 0.79
C ASN A 92 6.81 -14.68 1.91
N THR A 93 6.15 -15.25 2.91
CA THR A 93 5.58 -14.48 4.03
C THR A 93 6.62 -13.87 4.95
N ALA A 94 7.90 -14.08 4.70
CA ALA A 94 8.96 -13.40 5.43
C ALA A 94 9.08 -11.92 5.07
N ILE A 95 8.37 -11.46 4.04
CA ILE A 95 8.34 -10.03 3.69
C ILE A 95 7.28 -9.36 4.53
N THR A 96 7.69 -8.32 5.26
CA THR A 96 6.78 -7.49 6.05
C THR A 96 7.00 -6.04 5.68
N GLY A 97 6.09 -5.15 6.11
CA GLY A 97 6.27 -3.76 5.76
C GLY A 97 5.38 -2.80 6.49
N ILE A 98 5.63 -1.54 6.22
CA ILE A 98 4.81 -0.45 6.73
C ILE A 98 4.56 0.55 5.59
N VAL A 99 3.34 1.03 5.52
CA VAL A 99 2.91 2.02 4.55
C VAL A 99 2.60 3.31 5.30
N SER A 100 3.21 4.41 4.89
CA SER A 100 2.95 5.72 5.49
C SER A 100 1.96 6.47 4.62
N ILE A 101 0.89 6.95 5.22
CA ILE A 101 -0.27 7.47 4.51
C ILE A 101 -0.67 8.81 5.10
N MET A 102 -1.02 9.76 4.24
CA MET A 102 -1.72 10.96 4.68
C MET A 102 -3.12 10.93 4.09
N GLU A 103 -4.13 10.96 4.95
CA GLU A 103 -5.52 11.02 4.51
C GLU A 103 -6.02 12.45 4.61
N VAL A 104 -6.69 12.88 3.56
CA VAL A 104 -7.41 14.16 3.56
C VAL A 104 -8.88 13.82 3.59
N ASN A 105 -9.47 13.99 4.76
CA ASN A 105 -10.89 13.73 4.95
C ASN A 105 -11.70 14.93 4.52
N ARG A 106 -12.71 14.70 3.71
CA ARG A 106 -13.60 15.74 3.25
C ARG A 106 -15.05 15.52 3.66
N GLY A 107 -15.27 14.56 4.53
CA GLY A 107 -16.62 14.21 4.93
C GLY A 107 -17.36 15.36 5.59
N SER A 108 -16.65 16.19 6.31
CA SER A 108 -17.25 17.32 6.97
C SER A 108 -17.56 18.49 6.03
N LEU A 109 -17.20 18.37 4.78
CA LEU A 109 -17.40 19.44 3.80
C LEU A 109 -18.68 19.26 3.03
N THR A 110 -19.60 18.68 3.62
CA THR A 110 -20.88 18.43 2.97
C THR A 110 -21.69 19.69 2.72
N THR A 111 -21.13 20.71 2.87
CA THR A 111 -21.76 21.98 2.66
C THR A 111 -21.97 22.26 1.20
#